data_95fe796234f7edc1ac5d7f30e5c40ee3
#
_entry.id   95fe796234f7edc1ac5d7f30e5c40ee3
#
_cell.length_a   1.000
_cell.length_b   1.000
_cell.length_c   1.000
_cell.angle_alpha   90.00
_cell.angle_beta   90.00
_cell.angle_gamma   90.00
#
_symmetry.space_group_name_H-M   'P 1'
#
loop_
_entity.id
_entity.type
_entity.pdbx_description
1 polymer ?
#
loop_
_entity_poly.entity_id
_entity_poly.type
_entity_poly.pdbx_seq_one_letter_code
_entity_poly.pdbx_strand_id
1 'polypeptide(L)'
;RWRARTAWVGQNPGMVTGTVGDNVALGHPGVPDAELTAALRDAGADFPLEKTVGDDGEGLSAGERRRVALARALIRIRRGGARLLVLDEPTAGLDADAEAAVIRAVRDSGAGALVVSHRNAVLAAADEVVTL
;
A
#
# COMPACT_ATOMS: atom_id res chain seq x y z
N ARG A 1 -2.50 10.77 -18.59
CA ARG A 1 -2.85 11.72 -17.53
C ARG A 1 -2.15 11.32 -16.24
N TRP A 2 -1.78 12.30 -15.46
CA TRP A 2 -1.06 12.06 -14.24
C TRP A 2 -1.85 11.22 -13.22
N ARG A 3 -3.18 11.41 -13.12
CA ARG A 3 -4.03 10.63 -12.20
C ARG A 3 -4.05 9.15 -12.54
N ALA A 4 -4.07 8.81 -13.83
CA ALA A 4 -4.06 7.43 -14.27
C ALA A 4 -2.71 6.75 -13.98
N ARG A 5 -1.64 7.53 -13.82
CA ARG A 5 -0.28 7.05 -13.60
C ARG A 5 0.17 7.19 -12.14
N THR A 6 -0.72 7.67 -11.27
CA THR A 6 -0.43 7.91 -9.87
C THR A 6 -1.27 6.98 -9.00
N ALA A 7 -0.63 6.28 -8.09
CA ALA A 7 -1.28 5.52 -7.05
C ALA A 7 -1.09 6.25 -5.73
N TRP A 8 -2.19 6.62 -5.08
CA TRP A 8 -2.17 7.40 -3.85
C TRP A 8 -2.73 6.59 -2.69
N VAL A 9 -1.99 6.57 -1.59
CA VAL A 9 -2.42 5.97 -0.33
C VAL A 9 -2.46 7.06 0.72
N GLY A 10 -3.67 7.54 1.02
CA GLY A 10 -3.90 8.56 2.05
C GLY A 10 -4.10 7.93 3.42
N GLN A 11 -4.42 8.77 4.41
CA GLN A 11 -4.63 8.33 5.79
C GLN A 11 -5.94 7.55 5.98
N ASN A 12 -6.95 7.86 5.17
CA ASN A 12 -8.28 7.22 5.24
C ASN A 12 -8.62 6.61 3.87
N PRO A 13 -7.95 5.52 3.47
CA PRO A 13 -8.22 4.94 2.17
C PRO A 13 -9.59 4.30 2.11
N GLY A 14 -10.26 4.42 0.96
CA GLY A 14 -11.56 3.81 0.71
C GLY A 14 -11.48 2.29 0.63
N MET A 15 -12.47 1.63 1.21
CA MET A 15 -12.64 0.18 1.16
C MET A 15 -14.04 -0.14 0.65
N VAL A 16 -14.16 -1.30 0.00
CA VAL A 16 -15.47 -1.83 -0.42
C VAL A 16 -15.82 -3.05 0.42
N THR A 17 -17.12 -3.28 0.59
CA THR A 17 -17.61 -4.49 1.26
C THR A 17 -17.21 -5.74 0.48
N GLY A 18 -16.70 -6.74 1.16
CA GLY A 18 -16.24 -7.98 0.56
C GLY A 18 -15.11 -8.59 1.37
N THR A 19 -14.05 -8.99 0.70
CA THR A 19 -12.85 -9.54 1.35
C THR A 19 -11.67 -8.58 1.23
N VAL A 20 -10.61 -8.86 1.96
CA VAL A 20 -9.32 -8.18 1.78
C VAL A 20 -8.84 -8.36 0.35
N GLY A 21 -8.94 -9.57 -0.19
CA GLY A 21 -8.56 -9.84 -1.59
C GLY A 21 -9.31 -8.98 -2.58
N ASP A 22 -10.62 -8.81 -2.39
CA ASP A 22 -11.45 -7.93 -3.25
C ASP A 22 -10.93 -6.49 -3.22
N ASN A 23 -10.52 -6.02 -2.06
CA ASN A 23 -10.00 -4.68 -1.88
C ASN A 23 -8.61 -4.49 -2.48
N VAL A 24 -7.74 -5.47 -2.36
CA VAL A 24 -6.39 -5.42 -2.97
C VAL A 24 -6.52 -5.46 -4.49
N ALA A 25 -7.42 -6.28 -5.01
CA ALA A 25 -7.64 -6.45 -6.45
C ALA A 25 -8.51 -5.35 -7.09
N LEU A 26 -8.95 -4.38 -6.30
CA LEU A 26 -9.88 -3.35 -6.78
C LEU A 26 -9.31 -2.60 -8.00
N GLY A 27 -10.04 -2.64 -9.10
CA GLY A 27 -9.60 -2.08 -10.37
C GLY A 27 -8.78 -3.03 -11.23
N HIS A 28 -8.44 -4.22 -10.72
CA HIS A 28 -7.64 -5.21 -11.44
C HIS A 28 -8.25 -6.62 -11.29
N PRO A 29 -9.43 -6.85 -11.87
CA PRO A 29 -10.05 -8.18 -11.80
C PRO A 29 -9.15 -9.21 -12.48
N GLY A 30 -9.16 -10.42 -11.94
CA GLY A 30 -8.39 -11.53 -12.53
C GLY A 30 -6.94 -11.62 -12.08
N VAL A 31 -6.48 -10.77 -11.17
CA VAL A 31 -5.14 -10.92 -10.59
C VAL A 31 -5.10 -12.19 -9.73
N PRO A 32 -4.12 -13.08 -9.94
CA PRO A 32 -4.03 -14.32 -9.15
C PRO A 32 -3.84 -14.06 -7.66
N ASP A 33 -4.42 -14.94 -6.83
CA ASP A 33 -4.33 -14.83 -5.37
C ASP A 33 -2.89 -14.81 -4.86
N ALA A 34 -2.00 -15.54 -5.49
CA ALA A 34 -0.58 -15.53 -5.12
C ALA A 34 0.05 -14.14 -5.23
N GLU A 35 -0.33 -13.39 -6.26
CA GLU A 35 0.15 -12.04 -6.49
C GLU A 35 -0.45 -11.05 -5.49
N LEU A 36 -1.75 -11.22 -5.16
CA LEU A 36 -2.42 -10.42 -4.13
C LEU A 36 -1.78 -10.66 -2.76
N THR A 37 -1.51 -11.92 -2.43
CA THR A 37 -0.87 -12.30 -1.17
C THR A 37 0.55 -11.71 -1.07
N ALA A 38 1.31 -11.75 -2.16
CA ALA A 38 2.64 -11.16 -2.19
C ALA A 38 2.58 -9.65 -1.95
N ALA A 39 1.62 -8.96 -2.56
CA ALA A 39 1.45 -7.52 -2.37
C ALA A 39 1.07 -7.18 -0.93
N LEU A 40 0.19 -7.96 -0.30
CA LEU A 40 -0.16 -7.79 1.12
C LEU A 40 1.07 -7.95 2.02
N ARG A 41 1.84 -8.99 1.79
CA ARG A 41 3.07 -9.24 2.56
C ARG A 41 4.04 -8.07 2.43
N ASP A 42 4.25 -7.59 1.21
CA ASP A 42 5.13 -6.47 0.93
C ASP A 42 4.62 -5.16 1.54
N ALA A 43 3.31 -5.05 1.73
CA ALA A 43 2.68 -3.91 2.40
C ALA A 43 2.71 -4.02 3.93
N GLY A 44 3.30 -5.08 4.48
CA GLY A 44 3.41 -5.28 5.93
C GLY A 44 2.19 -5.91 6.58
N ALA A 45 1.27 -6.48 5.79
CA ALA A 45 0.07 -7.13 6.29
C ALA A 45 0.33 -8.62 6.56
N ASP A 46 -0.25 -9.14 7.64
CA ASP A 46 -0.11 -10.53 8.05
C ASP A 46 -1.46 -11.27 8.14
N PHE A 47 -2.50 -10.72 7.54
CA PHE A 47 -3.84 -11.30 7.55
C PHE A 47 -4.21 -11.84 6.16
N PRO A 48 -5.15 -12.82 6.10
CA PRO A 48 -5.44 -13.52 4.85
C PRO A 48 -6.33 -12.72 3.90
N LEU A 49 -6.29 -13.09 2.62
CA LEU A 49 -7.15 -12.50 1.58
C LEU A 49 -8.64 -12.69 1.87
N GLU A 50 -9.00 -13.76 2.56
CA GLU A 50 -10.38 -14.14 2.84
C GLU A 50 -10.99 -13.35 4.00
N LYS A 51 -10.21 -12.57 4.72
CA LYS A 51 -10.73 -11.76 5.83
C LYS A 51 -11.82 -10.83 5.33
N THR A 52 -12.96 -10.84 6.02
CA THR A 52 -14.15 -10.07 5.64
C THR A 52 -13.96 -8.59 5.95
N VAL A 53 -14.40 -7.75 5.04
CA VAL A 53 -14.40 -6.30 5.16
C VAL A 53 -15.84 -5.82 5.01
N GLY A 54 -16.33 -5.10 6.00
CA GLY A 54 -17.68 -4.51 5.97
C GLY A 54 -17.67 -3.10 5.38
N ASP A 55 -18.78 -2.39 5.57
CA ASP A 55 -18.95 -1.03 5.06
C ASP A 55 -17.85 -0.11 5.57
N ASP A 56 -17.29 0.71 4.69
CA ASP A 56 -16.21 1.66 4.99
C ASP A 56 -14.99 1.02 5.68
N GLY A 57 -14.76 -0.27 5.40
CA GLY A 57 -13.62 -0.97 5.97
C GLY A 57 -13.86 -1.53 7.37
N GLU A 58 -15.12 -1.67 7.78
CA GLU A 58 -15.45 -2.31 9.04
C GLU A 58 -14.78 -3.66 9.17
N GLY A 59 -14.21 -3.94 10.34
CA GLY A 59 -13.44 -5.15 10.59
C GLY A 59 -11.93 -4.97 10.40
N LEU A 60 -11.50 -3.85 9.83
CA LEU A 60 -10.08 -3.50 9.70
C LEU A 60 -9.76 -2.29 10.58
N SER A 61 -8.62 -2.32 11.26
CA SER A 61 -8.08 -1.14 11.93
C SER A 61 -7.65 -0.10 10.89
N ALA A 62 -7.41 1.13 11.34
CA ALA A 62 -6.90 2.18 10.45
C ALA A 62 -5.57 1.78 9.80
N GLY A 63 -4.66 1.16 10.56
CA GLY A 63 -3.39 0.66 10.04
C GLY A 63 -3.58 -0.48 9.04
N GLU A 64 -4.50 -1.39 9.31
CA GLU A 64 -4.81 -2.49 8.39
C GLU A 64 -5.39 -1.97 7.08
N ARG A 65 -6.29 -0.98 7.14
CA ARG A 65 -6.82 -0.34 5.92
C ARG A 65 -5.71 0.30 5.09
N ARG A 66 -4.77 0.99 5.74
CA ARG A 66 -3.62 1.59 5.01
C ARG A 66 -2.75 0.52 4.35
N ARG A 67 -2.53 -0.61 5.02
CA ARG A 67 -1.76 -1.72 4.44
C ARG A 67 -2.47 -2.35 3.24
N VAL A 68 -3.78 -2.53 3.31
CA VAL A 68 -4.58 -3.01 2.18
C VAL A 68 -4.49 -2.03 1.01
N ALA A 69 -4.61 -0.73 1.29
CA ALA A 69 -4.51 0.29 0.26
C ALA A 69 -3.11 0.34 -0.37
N LEU A 70 -2.06 0.14 0.41
CA LEU A 70 -0.70 0.06 -0.12
C LEU A 70 -0.52 -1.19 -1.01
N ALA A 71 -1.06 -2.33 -0.60
CA ALA A 71 -1.05 -3.54 -1.42
C ALA A 71 -1.77 -3.31 -2.75
N ARG A 72 -2.92 -2.65 -2.72
CA ARG A 72 -3.66 -2.24 -3.93
C ARG A 72 -2.79 -1.37 -4.84
N ALA A 73 -2.09 -0.40 -4.27
CA ALA A 73 -1.20 0.48 -5.02
C ALA A 73 -0.04 -0.29 -5.65
N LEU A 74 0.55 -1.25 -4.93
CA LEU A 74 1.62 -2.09 -5.45
C LEU A 74 1.13 -2.94 -6.63
N ILE A 75 -0.06 -3.50 -6.56
CA ILE A 75 -0.66 -4.24 -7.68
C ILE A 75 -0.77 -3.32 -8.90
N ARG A 76 -1.25 -2.11 -8.70
CA ARG A 76 -1.41 -1.14 -9.78
C ARG A 76 -0.07 -0.80 -10.44
N ILE A 77 0.99 -0.63 -9.66
CA ILE A 77 2.34 -0.40 -10.17
C ILE A 77 2.83 -1.63 -10.95
N ARG A 78 2.74 -2.81 -10.33
CA ARG A 78 3.25 -4.06 -10.90
C ARG A 78 2.54 -4.46 -12.18
N ARG A 79 1.28 -4.08 -12.32
CA ARG A 79 0.49 -4.29 -13.54
C ARG A 79 0.64 -3.16 -14.56
N GLY A 80 1.54 -2.22 -14.33
CA GLY A 80 1.86 -1.16 -15.28
C GLY A 80 0.86 -0.01 -15.33
N GLY A 81 -0.08 0.04 -14.37
CA GLY A 81 -1.13 1.06 -14.33
C GLY A 81 -0.69 2.38 -13.71
N ALA A 82 0.41 2.40 -12.99
CA ALA A 82 0.91 3.60 -12.35
C ALA A 82 2.44 3.62 -12.33
N ARG A 83 3.02 4.82 -12.27
CA ARG A 83 4.47 5.04 -12.24
C ARG A 83 4.90 5.92 -11.08
N LEU A 84 3.95 6.47 -10.34
CA LEU A 84 4.20 7.31 -9.19
C LEU A 84 3.36 6.84 -8.02
N LEU A 85 4.01 6.65 -6.89
CA LEU A 85 3.34 6.39 -5.61
C LEU A 85 3.33 7.69 -4.81
N VAL A 86 2.19 8.03 -4.25
CA VAL A 86 2.07 9.12 -3.26
C VAL A 86 1.57 8.46 -1.98
N LEU A 87 2.40 8.47 -0.96
CA LEU A 87 2.16 7.74 0.27
C LEU A 87 2.17 8.68 1.47
N ASP A 88 1.12 8.62 2.27
CA ASP A 88 1.01 9.42 3.49
C ASP A 88 1.15 8.50 4.71
N GLU A 89 2.26 8.62 5.42
CA GLU A 89 2.60 7.84 6.61
C GLU A 89 2.47 6.31 6.38
N PRO A 90 3.13 5.76 5.33
CA PRO A 90 2.86 4.37 4.90
C PRO A 90 3.31 3.32 5.91
N THR A 91 4.21 3.66 6.84
CA THR A 91 4.76 2.70 7.81
C THR A 91 4.27 2.97 9.24
N ALA A 92 3.30 3.87 9.41
CA ALA A 92 2.75 4.17 10.72
C ALA A 92 2.16 2.91 11.37
N GLY A 93 2.54 2.66 12.63
CA GLY A 93 2.07 1.51 13.38
C GLY A 93 2.76 0.17 13.07
N LEU A 94 3.72 0.15 12.16
CA LEU A 94 4.50 -1.05 11.87
C LEU A 94 5.71 -1.17 12.77
N ASP A 95 6.10 -2.42 13.09
CA ASP A 95 7.38 -2.70 13.73
C ASP A 95 8.54 -2.47 12.74
N ALA A 96 9.78 -2.56 13.24
CA ALA A 96 10.96 -2.27 12.42
C ALA A 96 11.10 -3.21 11.22
N ASP A 97 10.79 -4.48 11.38
CA ASP A 97 10.92 -5.46 10.29
C ASP A 97 9.87 -5.23 9.20
N ALA A 98 8.63 -4.99 9.59
CA ALA A 98 7.56 -4.68 8.64
C ALA A 98 7.81 -3.34 7.94
N GLU A 99 8.28 -2.33 8.67
CA GLU A 99 8.66 -1.05 8.09
C GLU A 99 9.75 -1.20 7.04
N ALA A 100 10.81 -1.97 7.35
CA ALA A 100 11.90 -2.22 6.41
C ALA A 100 11.40 -2.93 5.16
N ALA A 101 10.49 -3.90 5.31
CA ALA A 101 9.89 -4.61 4.19
C ALA A 101 9.08 -3.69 3.28
N VAL A 102 8.28 -2.80 3.85
CA VAL A 102 7.50 -1.81 3.09
C VAL A 102 8.42 -0.86 2.33
N ILE A 103 9.44 -0.32 2.98
CA ILE A 103 10.42 0.57 2.35
C ILE A 103 11.08 -0.13 1.16
N ARG A 104 11.48 -1.39 1.34
CA ARG A 104 12.10 -2.19 0.29
C ARG A 104 11.15 -2.39 -0.88
N ALA A 105 9.89 -2.74 -0.60
CA ALA A 105 8.88 -2.95 -1.64
C ALA A 105 8.64 -1.69 -2.45
N VAL A 106 8.60 -0.53 -1.82
CA VAL A 106 8.43 0.76 -2.50
C VAL A 106 9.65 1.05 -3.38
N ARG A 107 10.86 0.86 -2.88
CA ARG A 107 12.08 1.08 -3.67
C ARG A 107 12.18 0.11 -4.84
N ASP A 108 11.83 -1.15 -4.63
CA ASP A 108 11.93 -2.20 -5.66
C ASP A 108 10.79 -2.14 -6.69
N SER A 109 9.76 -1.31 -6.44
CA SER A 109 8.60 -1.22 -7.33
C SER A 109 8.94 -0.66 -8.71
N GLY A 110 10.02 0.08 -8.83
CA GLY A 110 10.39 0.78 -10.06
C GLY A 110 9.64 2.10 -10.27
N ALA A 111 8.72 2.44 -9.38
CA ALA A 111 7.98 3.71 -9.44
C ALA A 111 8.73 4.80 -8.70
N GLY A 112 8.52 6.06 -9.11
CA GLY A 112 8.88 7.20 -8.27
C GLY A 112 7.95 7.20 -7.05
N ALA A 113 8.44 7.66 -5.91
CA ALA A 113 7.64 7.73 -4.70
C ALA A 113 7.79 9.08 -4.00
N LEU A 114 6.67 9.70 -3.69
CA LEU A 114 6.59 10.86 -2.82
C LEU A 114 5.99 10.40 -1.50
N VAL A 115 6.76 10.50 -0.43
CA VAL A 115 6.37 9.95 0.87
C VAL A 115 6.33 11.06 1.90
N VAL A 116 5.18 11.20 2.57
CA VAL A 116 5.05 12.08 3.73
C VAL A 116 5.29 11.21 4.97
N SER A 117 6.37 11.49 5.70
CA SER A 117 6.72 10.75 6.90
C SER A 117 7.71 11.55 7.76
N HIS A 118 7.70 11.28 9.05
CA HIS A 118 8.73 11.78 9.96
C HIS A 118 9.46 10.63 10.68
N ARG A 119 9.29 9.41 10.18
CA ARG A 119 9.99 8.24 10.73
C ARG A 119 11.41 8.16 10.18
N ASN A 120 12.36 7.94 11.08
CA ASN A 120 13.79 7.97 10.73
C ASN A 120 14.17 6.95 9.66
N ALA A 121 13.59 5.75 9.69
CA ALA A 121 13.89 4.70 8.72
C ALA A 121 13.47 5.11 7.31
N VAL A 122 12.34 5.79 7.18
CA VAL A 122 11.82 6.29 5.90
C VAL A 122 12.72 7.42 5.38
N LEU A 123 13.07 8.38 6.25
CA LEU A 123 13.93 9.49 5.87
C LEU A 123 15.32 9.00 5.44
N ALA A 124 15.87 8.00 6.14
CA ALA A 124 17.17 7.43 5.80
C ALA A 124 17.18 6.70 4.45
N ALA A 125 16.05 6.17 4.03
CA ALA A 125 15.92 5.45 2.77
C ALA A 125 15.61 6.36 1.57
N ALA A 126 15.27 7.62 1.81
CA ALA A 126 14.90 8.58 0.77
C ALA A 126 16.12 9.05 -0.02
N ASP A 127 15.95 9.28 -1.31
CA ASP A 127 16.99 9.87 -2.16
C ASP A 127 17.12 11.37 -1.89
N GLU A 128 16.00 12.02 -1.55
CA GLU A 128 15.96 13.45 -1.25
C GLU A 128 14.90 13.71 -0.17
N VAL A 129 15.22 14.56 0.78
CA VAL A 129 14.32 14.94 1.88
C VAL A 129 14.07 16.45 1.83
N VAL A 130 12.78 16.82 1.86
CA VAL A 130 12.37 18.22 1.96
C VAL A 130 11.63 18.40 3.28
N THR A 131 12.09 19.35 4.08
CA THR A 131 11.45 19.69 5.35
C THR A 131 10.59 20.93 5.17
N LEU A 132 9.34 20.82 5.59
CA LEU A 132 8.39 21.93 5.50
C LEU A 132 8.27 22.70 6.80
#